data_63abc8b1bf854ebf6b9551516253d717
#
_entry.id   63abc8b1bf854ebf6b9551516253d717
#
_cell.length_a   1.000
_cell.length_b   1.000
_cell.length_c   1.000
_cell.angle_alpha   90.00
_cell.angle_beta   90.00
_cell.angle_gamma   90.00
#
_symmetry.space_group_name_H-M   'P 1'
#
loop_
_entity.id
_entity.type
_entity.pdbx_description
1 polymer ?
#
loop_
_entity_poly.entity_id
_entity_poly.type
_entity_poly.pdbx_seq_one_letter_code
_entity_poly.pdbx_strand_id
1 'polypeptide(L)'
;MKNGKLGFIGIGNMASAIIGGILSSGTFPVGDIYMYNPHVEKMQRFTESGCVACTSAEEVAELCDTVFLCVKPQIFPEVLCVIAPTVAKKNADDVVIVSIAAGVTFKNLQDALGADRRYVRAMPNTPLLLGEGATALCRTSNVPEEDFARVRFAFSCCGVTQEMDEAQMNAVIAVSGSSPAYLYLLAKLTC
;
A
#
# COMPACT_ATOMS: atom_id res chain seq x y z
N MET A 1 -11.15 8.61 -13.66
CA MET A 1 -11.12 7.99 -12.31
C MET A 1 -11.84 8.93 -11.36
N LYS A 2 -12.75 8.46 -10.51
CA LYS A 2 -13.21 9.25 -9.37
C LYS A 2 -11.98 9.64 -8.55
N ASN A 3 -11.77 10.93 -8.29
CA ASN A 3 -10.71 11.40 -7.41
C ASN A 3 -11.11 11.02 -5.97
N GLY A 4 -10.62 9.86 -5.53
CA GLY A 4 -10.76 9.43 -4.15
C GLY A 4 -9.47 9.72 -3.39
N LYS A 5 -9.55 9.90 -2.07
CA LYS A 5 -8.40 10.16 -1.21
C LYS A 5 -7.58 8.90 -0.97
N LEU A 6 -6.26 9.00 -1.15
CA LEU A 6 -5.30 7.94 -0.85
C LEU A 6 -4.68 8.17 0.52
N GLY A 7 -4.78 7.18 1.39
CA GLY A 7 -4.20 7.21 2.73
C GLY A 7 -3.04 6.22 2.85
N PHE A 8 -1.95 6.63 3.47
CA PHE A 8 -0.79 5.78 3.72
C PHE A 8 -0.50 5.71 5.21
N ILE A 9 -0.56 4.52 5.79
CA ILE A 9 -0.21 4.25 7.18
C ILE A 9 1.15 3.54 7.21
N GLY A 10 2.15 4.23 7.75
CA GLY A 10 3.55 3.80 7.75
C GLY A 10 4.31 4.33 6.53
N ILE A 11 5.17 5.33 6.75
CA ILE A 11 5.99 5.96 5.71
C ILE A 11 7.41 5.38 5.78
N GLY A 12 7.53 4.13 5.34
CA GLY A 12 8.81 3.45 5.11
C GLY A 12 9.28 3.59 3.66
N ASN A 13 10.35 2.87 3.29
CA ASN A 13 10.92 2.94 1.93
C ASN A 13 9.87 2.65 0.84
N MET A 14 9.06 1.60 1.00
CA MET A 14 8.05 1.23 -0.01
C MET A 14 6.96 2.29 -0.16
N ALA A 15 6.35 2.75 0.95
CA ALA A 15 5.36 3.82 0.91
C ALA A 15 5.94 5.09 0.30
N SER A 16 7.17 5.43 0.68
CA SER A 16 7.88 6.59 0.14
C SER A 16 8.10 6.52 -1.37
N ALA A 17 8.40 5.35 -1.90
CA ALA A 17 8.57 5.16 -3.34
C ALA A 17 7.21 5.24 -4.07
N ILE A 18 6.16 4.63 -3.53
CA ILE A 18 4.81 4.69 -4.11
C ILE A 18 4.32 6.14 -4.15
N ILE A 19 4.39 6.87 -3.03
CA ILE A 19 4.00 8.29 -2.97
C ILE A 19 4.83 9.11 -3.95
N GLY A 20 6.16 8.93 -3.95
CA GLY A 20 7.05 9.62 -4.87
C GLY A 20 6.73 9.37 -6.35
N GLY A 21 6.42 8.13 -6.72
CA GLY A 21 5.97 7.76 -8.06
C GLY A 21 4.65 8.43 -8.45
N ILE A 22 3.67 8.44 -7.55
CA ILE A 22 2.38 9.12 -7.77
C ILE A 22 2.60 10.63 -7.99
N LEU A 23 3.42 11.26 -7.14
CA LEU A 23 3.75 12.69 -7.27
C LEU A 23 4.45 12.99 -8.60
N SER A 24 5.42 12.16 -8.99
CA SER A 24 6.18 12.32 -10.24
C SER A 24 5.31 12.14 -11.47
N SER A 25 4.23 11.37 -11.40
CA SER A 25 3.30 11.19 -12.51
C SER A 25 2.51 12.46 -12.84
N GLY A 26 2.35 13.37 -11.87
CA GLY A 26 1.58 14.62 -12.00
C GLY A 26 0.08 14.42 -12.28
N THR A 27 -0.43 13.17 -12.21
CA THR A 27 -1.81 12.84 -12.60
C THR A 27 -2.78 12.74 -11.43
N PHE A 28 -2.27 12.74 -10.20
CA PHE A 28 -3.08 12.65 -8.98
C PHE A 28 -2.95 13.92 -8.14
N PRO A 29 -4.07 14.49 -7.63
CA PRO A 29 -4.01 15.70 -6.80
C PRO A 29 -3.20 15.46 -5.53
N VAL A 30 -2.19 16.27 -5.29
CA VAL A 30 -1.28 16.12 -4.14
C VAL A 30 -2.01 16.25 -2.82
N GLY A 31 -2.98 17.17 -2.72
CA GLY A 31 -3.81 17.38 -1.53
C GLY A 31 -4.77 16.24 -1.20
N ASP A 32 -4.92 15.24 -2.09
CA ASP A 32 -5.72 14.04 -1.85
C ASP A 32 -4.85 12.84 -1.38
N ILE A 33 -3.56 13.08 -1.08
CA ILE A 33 -2.62 12.09 -0.51
C ILE A 33 -2.44 12.39 0.98
N TYR A 34 -2.96 11.50 1.81
CA TYR A 34 -2.92 11.57 3.26
C TYR A 34 -1.91 10.58 3.82
N MET A 35 -1.22 10.93 4.89
CA MET A 35 -0.14 10.10 5.43
C MET A 35 -0.13 10.13 6.94
N TYR A 36 0.22 9.01 7.54
CA TYR A 36 0.57 8.92 8.95
C TYR A 36 1.81 8.08 9.17
N ASN A 37 2.71 8.57 10.00
CA ASN A 37 3.85 7.83 10.55
C ASN A 37 4.18 8.38 11.94
N PRO A 38 4.46 7.52 12.95
CA PRO A 38 4.82 8.00 14.28
C PRO A 38 6.09 8.87 14.28
N HIS A 39 6.97 8.69 13.30
CA HIS A 39 8.16 9.52 13.08
C HIS A 39 7.84 10.58 12.03
N VAL A 40 7.48 11.78 12.47
CA VAL A 40 6.99 12.87 11.60
C VAL A 40 8.00 13.33 10.54
N GLU A 41 9.30 13.20 10.84
CA GLU A 41 10.39 13.55 9.93
C GLU A 41 10.35 12.75 8.61
N LYS A 42 9.77 11.54 8.62
CA LYS A 42 9.60 10.72 7.41
C LYS A 42 8.55 11.26 6.46
N MET A 43 7.63 12.08 6.96
CA MET A 43 6.57 12.69 6.16
C MET A 43 6.96 14.06 5.61
N GLN A 44 7.98 14.73 6.18
CA GLN A 44 8.31 16.12 5.93
C GLN A 44 8.44 16.45 4.44
N ARG A 45 9.23 15.68 3.69
CA ARG A 45 9.43 15.91 2.25
C ARG A 45 8.15 15.87 1.43
N PHE A 46 7.17 15.09 1.86
CA PHE A 46 5.88 14.95 1.18
C PHE A 46 4.92 16.06 1.56
N THR A 47 4.96 16.52 2.82
CA THR A 47 4.18 17.69 3.24
C THR A 47 4.68 18.97 2.57
N GLU A 48 5.99 19.11 2.37
CA GLU A 48 6.58 20.19 1.57
C GLU A 48 6.12 20.15 0.10
N SER A 49 5.78 18.96 -0.41
CA SER A 49 5.21 18.78 -1.74
C SER A 49 3.68 19.00 -1.79
N GLY A 50 3.01 19.22 -0.65
CA GLY A 50 1.58 19.48 -0.55
C GLY A 50 0.72 18.29 -0.13
N CYS A 51 1.31 17.12 0.23
CA CYS A 51 0.57 16.01 0.83
C CYS A 51 0.13 16.34 2.27
N VAL A 52 -0.93 15.70 2.74
CA VAL A 52 -1.53 15.95 4.04
C VAL A 52 -0.97 14.98 5.09
N ALA A 53 -0.33 15.51 6.13
CA ALA A 53 0.06 14.71 7.29
C ALA A 53 -1.10 14.62 8.28
N CYS A 54 -1.48 13.39 8.63
CA CYS A 54 -2.44 13.08 9.69
C CYS A 54 -1.75 12.90 11.02
N THR A 55 -2.49 13.09 12.10
CA THR A 55 -2.02 12.97 13.48
C THR A 55 -2.07 11.54 13.99
N SER A 56 -2.86 10.67 13.36
CA SER A 56 -3.01 9.26 13.72
C SER A 56 -3.38 8.36 12.53
N ALA A 57 -3.25 7.04 12.72
CA ALA A 57 -3.67 6.05 11.74
C ALA A 57 -5.21 6.03 11.57
N GLU A 58 -5.95 6.28 12.65
CA GLU A 58 -7.41 6.40 12.63
C GLU A 58 -7.87 7.54 11.75
N GLU A 59 -7.20 8.69 11.82
CA GLU A 59 -7.52 9.85 10.99
C GLU A 59 -7.34 9.53 9.50
N VAL A 60 -6.28 8.80 9.13
CA VAL A 60 -6.11 8.31 7.75
C VAL A 60 -7.25 7.38 7.35
N ALA A 61 -7.61 6.42 8.23
CA ALA A 61 -8.69 5.48 7.97
C ALA A 61 -10.07 6.16 7.88
N GLU A 62 -10.28 7.28 8.60
CA GLU A 62 -11.51 8.07 8.57
C GLU A 62 -11.64 8.87 7.28
N LEU A 63 -10.57 9.53 6.86
CA LEU A 63 -10.61 10.53 5.78
C LEU A 63 -10.47 9.93 4.38
N CYS A 64 -9.90 8.73 4.24
CA CYS A 64 -9.50 8.19 2.95
C CYS A 64 -10.43 7.08 2.43
N ASP A 65 -10.54 7.00 1.09
CA ASP A 65 -11.33 5.99 0.38
C ASP A 65 -10.47 4.75 0.03
N THR A 66 -9.16 4.93 -0.04
CA THR A 66 -8.19 3.85 -0.25
C THR A 66 -7.08 3.99 0.77
N VAL A 67 -6.90 2.98 1.63
CA VAL A 67 -5.94 3.01 2.73
C VAL A 67 -4.85 1.95 2.51
N PHE A 68 -3.63 2.41 2.30
CA PHE A 68 -2.44 1.58 2.14
C PHE A 68 -1.81 1.31 3.51
N LEU A 69 -1.78 0.06 3.92
CA LEU A 69 -1.11 -0.42 5.13
C LEU A 69 0.33 -0.79 4.78
N CYS A 70 1.24 0.13 5.06
CA CYS A 70 2.65 0.06 4.64
C CYS A 70 3.61 -0.16 5.82
N VAL A 71 3.10 -0.67 6.92
CA VAL A 71 3.90 -1.01 8.10
C VAL A 71 4.53 -2.40 7.98
N LYS A 72 5.56 -2.65 8.78
CA LYS A 72 6.19 -3.98 8.85
C LYS A 72 5.21 -5.02 9.38
N PRO A 73 5.31 -6.31 8.96
CA PRO A 73 4.39 -7.37 9.40
C PRO A 73 4.26 -7.50 10.92
N GLN A 74 5.33 -7.22 11.68
CA GLN A 74 5.34 -7.31 13.14
C GLN A 74 4.43 -6.26 13.82
N ILE A 75 4.26 -5.10 13.19
CA ILE A 75 3.45 -3.98 13.70
C ILE A 75 2.00 -4.07 13.17
N PHE A 76 1.77 -4.92 12.20
CA PHE A 76 0.50 -5.02 11.49
C PHE A 76 -0.70 -5.29 12.42
N PRO A 77 -0.63 -6.25 13.40
CA PRO A 77 -1.73 -6.50 14.32
C PRO A 77 -2.11 -5.27 15.15
N GLU A 78 -1.12 -4.51 15.62
CA GLU A 78 -1.34 -3.29 16.40
C GLU A 78 -2.07 -2.24 15.56
N VAL A 79 -1.61 -1.98 14.33
CA VAL A 79 -2.25 -1.02 13.42
C VAL A 79 -3.68 -1.44 13.08
N LEU A 80 -3.92 -2.72 12.81
CA LEU A 80 -5.27 -3.22 12.55
C LEU A 80 -6.19 -3.00 13.75
N CYS A 81 -5.72 -3.28 14.98
CA CYS A 81 -6.47 -3.05 16.20
C CYS A 81 -6.84 -1.57 16.37
N VAL A 82 -5.90 -0.67 16.08
CA VAL A 82 -6.09 0.78 16.20
C VAL A 82 -7.12 1.30 15.19
N ILE A 83 -7.05 0.88 13.93
CA ILE A 83 -7.96 1.39 12.89
C ILE A 83 -9.33 0.69 12.85
N ALA A 84 -9.46 -0.52 13.42
CA ALA A 84 -10.67 -1.33 13.35
C ALA A 84 -11.94 -0.61 13.80
N PRO A 85 -11.96 0.14 14.95
CA PRO A 85 -13.14 0.88 15.36
C PRO A 85 -13.58 1.96 14.39
N THR A 86 -12.61 2.63 13.74
CA THR A 86 -12.86 3.68 12.74
C THR A 86 -13.38 3.07 11.45
N VAL A 87 -12.73 2.02 10.97
CA VAL A 87 -13.16 1.28 9.78
C VAL A 87 -14.55 0.67 9.98
N ALA A 88 -14.88 0.17 11.20
CA ALA A 88 -16.19 -0.39 11.50
C ALA A 88 -17.36 0.62 11.40
N LYS A 89 -17.11 1.92 11.54
CA LYS A 89 -18.09 2.98 11.38
C LYS A 89 -18.42 3.31 9.93
N LYS A 90 -17.54 2.96 9.00
CA LYS A 90 -17.75 3.14 7.56
C LYS A 90 -18.59 1.99 6.99
N ASN A 91 -19.36 2.26 5.92
CA ASN A 91 -19.93 1.16 5.16
C ASN A 91 -18.83 0.30 4.55
N ALA A 92 -19.15 -0.97 4.28
CA ALA A 92 -18.16 -1.92 3.75
C ALA A 92 -17.58 -1.46 2.39
N ASP A 93 -18.37 -0.71 1.63
CA ASP A 93 -18.05 -0.23 0.28
C ASP A 93 -17.34 1.13 0.25
N ASP A 94 -17.24 1.83 1.38
CA ASP A 94 -16.70 3.19 1.43
C ASP A 94 -15.17 3.23 1.49
N VAL A 95 -14.51 2.09 1.73
CA VAL A 95 -13.06 2.04 1.85
C VAL A 95 -12.47 0.76 1.26
N VAL A 96 -11.38 0.92 0.52
CA VAL A 96 -10.52 -0.17 0.06
C VAL A 96 -9.28 -0.23 0.93
N ILE A 97 -9.05 -1.36 1.57
CA ILE A 97 -7.85 -1.60 2.39
C ILE A 97 -6.81 -2.33 1.53
N VAL A 98 -5.65 -1.72 1.38
CA VAL A 98 -4.53 -2.26 0.60
C VAL A 98 -3.40 -2.67 1.53
N SER A 99 -3.03 -3.94 1.56
CA SER A 99 -1.88 -4.43 2.32
C SER A 99 -0.69 -4.68 1.41
N ILE A 100 0.49 -4.12 1.78
CA ILE A 100 1.77 -4.46 1.13
C ILE A 100 2.62 -5.40 2.00
N ALA A 101 2.08 -5.90 3.10
CA ALA A 101 2.82 -6.75 4.03
C ALA A 101 2.95 -8.18 3.53
N ALA A 102 4.19 -8.68 3.48
CA ALA A 102 4.45 -10.08 3.17
C ALA A 102 3.82 -11.00 4.23
N GLY A 103 3.18 -12.08 3.79
CA GLY A 103 2.58 -13.09 4.68
C GLY A 103 1.23 -12.71 5.29
N VAL A 104 0.73 -11.48 5.11
CA VAL A 104 -0.62 -11.08 5.54
C VAL A 104 -1.63 -11.49 4.47
N THR A 105 -2.55 -12.39 4.82
CA THR A 105 -3.58 -12.91 3.90
C THR A 105 -4.88 -12.09 3.97
N PHE A 106 -5.78 -12.29 3.00
CA PHE A 106 -7.14 -11.72 3.10
C PHE A 106 -7.84 -12.17 4.37
N LYS A 107 -7.67 -13.45 4.76
CA LYS A 107 -8.26 -13.94 6.01
C LYS A 107 -7.79 -13.13 7.22
N ASN A 108 -6.51 -12.80 7.33
CA ASN A 108 -6.00 -11.99 8.43
C ASN A 108 -6.65 -10.59 8.47
N LEU A 109 -6.85 -9.97 7.29
CA LEU A 109 -7.50 -8.67 7.18
C LEU A 109 -8.99 -8.75 7.52
N GLN A 110 -9.68 -9.77 7.02
CA GLN A 110 -11.11 -10.03 7.26
C GLN A 110 -11.39 -10.32 8.73
N ASP A 111 -10.56 -11.12 9.37
CA ASP A 111 -10.70 -11.45 10.80
C ASP A 111 -10.54 -10.18 11.69
N ALA A 112 -9.73 -9.22 11.26
CA ALA A 112 -9.47 -8.00 12.02
C ALA A 112 -10.44 -6.84 11.71
N LEU A 113 -10.85 -6.68 10.46
CA LEU A 113 -11.56 -5.49 9.98
C LEU A 113 -12.98 -5.78 9.45
N GLY A 114 -13.36 -7.06 9.32
CA GLY A 114 -14.66 -7.50 8.83
C GLY A 114 -14.61 -8.18 7.46
N ALA A 115 -15.43 -9.22 7.29
CA ALA A 115 -15.40 -10.10 6.10
C ALA A 115 -15.89 -9.43 4.83
N ASP A 116 -16.83 -8.49 4.92
CA ASP A 116 -17.54 -7.92 3.77
C ASP A 116 -16.82 -6.70 3.15
N ARG A 117 -15.67 -6.31 3.70
CA ARG A 117 -14.94 -5.14 3.22
C ARG A 117 -14.10 -5.45 1.99
N ARG A 118 -13.73 -4.40 1.27
CA ARG A 118 -12.91 -4.46 0.06
C ARG A 118 -11.43 -4.53 0.42
N TYR A 119 -10.77 -5.59 -0.02
CA TYR A 119 -9.35 -5.80 0.24
C TYR A 119 -8.56 -6.00 -1.04
N VAL A 120 -7.39 -5.38 -1.07
CA VAL A 120 -6.36 -5.61 -2.09
C VAL A 120 -5.07 -6.01 -1.37
N ARG A 121 -4.39 -7.01 -1.87
CA ARG A 121 -3.02 -7.33 -1.47
C ARG A 121 -2.09 -6.96 -2.61
N ALA A 122 -1.00 -6.32 -2.26
CA ALA A 122 0.06 -5.98 -3.19
C ALA A 122 1.38 -6.53 -2.67
N MET A 123 2.18 -7.06 -3.58
CA MET A 123 3.53 -7.52 -3.28
C MET A 123 4.52 -6.83 -4.20
N PRO A 124 4.95 -5.62 -3.85
CA PRO A 124 6.01 -4.91 -4.55
C PRO A 124 7.39 -5.52 -4.25
N ASN A 125 8.36 -5.22 -5.10
CA ASN A 125 9.75 -5.58 -4.88
C ASN A 125 10.65 -4.34 -4.76
N THR A 126 11.91 -4.53 -4.35
CA THR A 126 12.85 -3.44 -4.06
C THR A 126 13.14 -2.50 -5.24
N PRO A 127 13.22 -2.95 -6.52
CA PRO A 127 13.41 -2.05 -7.65
C PRO A 127 12.36 -0.95 -7.81
N LEU A 128 11.20 -1.09 -7.14
CA LEU A 128 10.16 -0.05 -7.05
C LEU A 128 10.73 1.30 -6.56
N LEU A 129 11.77 1.28 -5.72
CA LEU A 129 12.49 2.47 -5.26
C LEU A 129 13.12 3.29 -6.40
N LEU A 130 13.37 2.65 -7.54
CA LEU A 130 13.96 3.24 -8.73
C LEU A 130 12.95 3.42 -9.89
N GLY A 131 11.66 3.16 -9.65
CA GLY A 131 10.64 3.19 -10.70
C GLY A 131 10.61 1.94 -11.59
N GLU A 132 11.40 0.91 -11.28
CA GLU A 132 11.57 -0.32 -12.05
C GLU A 132 10.99 -1.54 -11.30
N GLY A 133 9.98 -1.30 -10.47
CA GLY A 133 9.34 -2.33 -9.66
C GLY A 133 8.50 -3.31 -10.47
N ALA A 134 8.33 -4.50 -9.92
CA ALA A 134 7.30 -5.44 -10.34
C ALA A 134 6.40 -5.73 -9.14
N THR A 135 5.11 -5.38 -9.26
CA THR A 135 4.13 -5.54 -8.18
C THR A 135 3.05 -6.53 -8.58
N ALA A 136 2.96 -7.62 -7.83
CA ALA A 136 1.81 -8.50 -7.91
C ALA A 136 0.64 -7.93 -7.11
N LEU A 137 -0.56 -8.00 -7.67
CA LEU A 137 -1.81 -7.53 -7.07
C LEU A 137 -2.83 -8.65 -7.03
N CYS A 138 -3.57 -8.77 -5.94
CA CYS A 138 -4.79 -9.56 -5.91
C CYS A 138 -5.86 -8.82 -5.10
N ARG A 139 -7.13 -9.10 -5.38
CA ARG A 139 -8.28 -8.45 -4.73
C ARG A 139 -9.34 -9.45 -4.31
N THR A 140 -10.14 -9.08 -3.32
CA THR A 140 -11.37 -9.81 -3.02
C THR A 140 -12.42 -9.53 -4.11
N SER A 141 -13.34 -10.47 -4.32
CA SER A 141 -14.32 -10.42 -5.42
C SER A 141 -15.27 -9.22 -5.38
N ASN A 142 -15.42 -8.60 -4.21
CA ASN A 142 -16.27 -7.42 -4.00
C ASN A 142 -15.56 -6.07 -4.29
N VAL A 143 -14.28 -6.07 -4.69
CA VAL A 143 -13.57 -4.86 -5.11
C VAL A 143 -13.93 -4.54 -6.57
N PRO A 144 -14.64 -3.43 -6.85
CA PRO A 144 -14.97 -3.02 -8.20
C PRO A 144 -13.71 -2.71 -9.02
N GLU A 145 -13.82 -2.85 -10.35
CA GLU A 145 -12.69 -2.54 -11.26
C GLU A 145 -12.21 -1.10 -11.13
N GLU A 146 -13.10 -0.14 -10.89
CA GLU A 146 -12.74 1.27 -10.71
C GLU A 146 -11.82 1.48 -9.51
N ASP A 147 -12.14 0.86 -8.37
CA ASP A 147 -11.33 0.94 -7.15
C ASP A 147 -10.01 0.19 -7.32
N PHE A 148 -10.05 -0.99 -7.94
CA PHE A 148 -8.84 -1.75 -8.23
C PHE A 148 -7.91 -1.02 -9.20
N ALA A 149 -8.46 -0.36 -10.23
CA ALA A 149 -7.68 0.45 -11.17
C ALA A 149 -6.96 1.61 -10.46
N ARG A 150 -7.56 2.20 -9.42
CA ARG A 150 -6.92 3.23 -8.59
C ARG A 150 -5.71 2.68 -7.83
N VAL A 151 -5.86 1.50 -7.23
CA VAL A 151 -4.75 0.82 -6.54
C VAL A 151 -3.66 0.44 -7.53
N ARG A 152 -4.03 -0.17 -8.67
CA ARG A 152 -3.10 -0.53 -9.74
C ARG A 152 -2.33 0.68 -10.27
N PHE A 153 -3.01 1.82 -10.47
CA PHE A 153 -2.38 3.07 -10.87
C PHE A 153 -1.27 3.49 -9.89
N ALA A 154 -1.52 3.45 -8.58
CA ALA A 154 -0.52 3.84 -7.58
C ALA A 154 0.79 3.04 -7.72
N PHE A 155 0.71 1.74 -8.01
CA PHE A 155 1.89 0.90 -8.22
C PHE A 155 2.48 1.04 -9.62
N SER A 156 1.65 1.30 -10.65
CA SER A 156 2.13 1.48 -12.03
C SER A 156 2.97 2.75 -12.20
N CYS A 157 2.83 3.73 -11.29
CA CYS A 157 3.74 4.88 -11.21
C CYS A 157 5.19 4.51 -10.83
N CYS A 158 5.42 3.26 -10.39
CA CYS A 158 6.72 2.80 -9.89
C CYS A 158 7.21 1.52 -10.60
N GLY A 159 6.60 1.14 -11.74
CA GLY A 159 6.99 -0.04 -12.50
C GLY A 159 5.79 -0.78 -13.09
N VAL A 160 5.96 -2.08 -13.31
CA VAL A 160 4.91 -2.94 -13.88
C VAL A 160 4.04 -3.56 -12.80
N THR A 161 2.78 -3.81 -13.11
CA THR A 161 1.83 -4.50 -12.23
C THR A 161 1.22 -5.71 -12.91
N GLN A 162 0.98 -6.77 -12.13
CA GLN A 162 0.32 -7.98 -12.61
C GLN A 162 -0.75 -8.41 -11.60
N GLU A 163 -2.00 -8.54 -12.07
CA GLU A 163 -3.07 -9.16 -11.29
C GLU A 163 -2.91 -10.68 -11.29
N MET A 164 -3.13 -11.31 -10.14
CA MET A 164 -3.05 -12.74 -9.96
C MET A 164 -3.91 -13.22 -8.78
N ASP A 165 -4.05 -14.53 -8.62
CA ASP A 165 -4.79 -15.12 -7.51
C ASP A 165 -4.02 -15.03 -6.19
N GLU A 166 -4.73 -14.93 -5.06
CA GLU A 166 -4.11 -14.90 -3.73
C GLU A 166 -3.20 -16.11 -3.47
N ALA A 167 -3.54 -17.29 -3.98
CA ALA A 167 -2.75 -18.50 -3.82
C ALA A 167 -1.33 -18.38 -4.41
N GLN A 168 -1.15 -17.53 -5.43
CA GLN A 168 0.12 -17.30 -6.10
C GLN A 168 1.02 -16.29 -5.36
N MET A 169 0.47 -15.49 -4.43
CA MET A 169 1.22 -14.41 -3.77
C MET A 169 2.44 -14.91 -2.99
N ASN A 170 2.38 -16.11 -2.41
CA ASN A 170 3.54 -16.69 -1.71
C ASN A 170 4.68 -17.06 -2.68
N ALA A 171 4.36 -17.53 -3.89
CA ALA A 171 5.37 -17.78 -4.92
C ALA A 171 6.02 -16.46 -5.39
N VAL A 172 5.24 -15.38 -5.50
CA VAL A 172 5.76 -14.05 -5.82
C VAL A 172 6.75 -13.56 -4.77
N ILE A 173 6.47 -13.76 -3.47
CA ILE A 173 7.40 -13.40 -2.40
C ILE A 173 8.75 -14.12 -2.60
N ALA A 174 8.71 -15.42 -2.90
CA ALA A 174 9.92 -16.22 -3.07
C ALA A 174 10.74 -15.80 -4.31
N VAL A 175 10.08 -15.46 -5.41
CA VAL A 175 10.74 -15.13 -6.69
C VAL A 175 11.02 -13.63 -6.79
N SER A 176 9.99 -12.78 -6.85
CA SER A 176 10.11 -11.35 -7.12
C SER A 176 10.55 -10.55 -5.89
N GLY A 177 10.06 -10.92 -4.70
CA GLY A 177 10.39 -10.21 -3.46
C GLY A 177 11.81 -10.45 -2.98
N SER A 178 12.33 -11.67 -3.12
CA SER A 178 13.64 -12.08 -2.59
C SER A 178 14.78 -12.02 -3.61
N SER A 179 14.51 -12.25 -4.90
CA SER A 179 15.54 -12.32 -5.95
C SER A 179 16.41 -11.08 -6.10
N PRO A 180 15.91 -9.84 -5.96
CA PRO A 180 16.77 -8.66 -6.02
C PRO A 180 17.93 -8.70 -5.02
N ALA A 181 17.70 -9.23 -3.81
CA ALA A 181 18.73 -9.33 -2.80
C ALA A 181 19.85 -10.31 -3.22
N TYR A 182 19.51 -11.41 -3.89
CA TYR A 182 20.49 -12.36 -4.40
C TYR A 182 21.31 -11.78 -5.55
N LEU A 183 20.67 -11.03 -6.45
CA LEU A 183 21.35 -10.35 -7.55
C LEU A 183 22.30 -9.26 -7.04
N TYR A 184 21.90 -8.48 -6.02
CA TYR A 184 22.78 -7.51 -5.40
C TYR A 184 23.98 -8.16 -4.70
N LEU A 185 23.76 -9.29 -4.03
CA LEU A 185 24.85 -10.04 -3.42
C LEU A 185 25.83 -10.58 -4.48
N LEU A 186 25.32 -11.16 -5.57
CA LEU A 186 26.13 -11.65 -6.68
C LEU A 186 26.94 -10.52 -7.29
N ALA A 187 26.31 -9.38 -7.62
CA ALA A 187 27.02 -8.22 -8.17
C ALA A 187 28.13 -7.75 -7.24
N LYS A 188 27.88 -7.68 -5.92
CA LYS A 188 28.89 -7.30 -4.92
C LYS A 188 30.08 -8.26 -4.84
N LEU A 189 29.86 -9.56 -5.14
CA LEU A 189 30.93 -10.58 -5.10
C LEU A 189 31.73 -10.64 -6.40
N THR A 190 31.23 -10.05 -7.49
CA THR A 190 31.84 -10.08 -8.83
C THR A 190 32.52 -8.75 -9.21
N CYS A 191 32.34 -7.69 -8.43
CA CYS A 191 33.01 -6.38 -8.52
C CYS A 191 34.07 -6.22 -7.44
#